data_ab39e060c874d692f5efa7cda2ca11da
#
_entry.id   ab39e060c874d692f5efa7cda2ca11da
#
_cell.length_a   1.000
_cell.length_b   1.000
_cell.length_c   1.000
_cell.angle_alpha   90.00
_cell.angle_beta   90.00
_cell.angle_gamma   90.00
#
_symmetry.space_group_name_H-M   'P 1'
#
loop_
_entity.id
_entity.type
_entity.pdbx_description
1 polymer ?
#
loop_
_entity_poly.entity_id
_entity_poly.type
_entity_poly.pdbx_seq_one_letter_code
_entity_poly.pdbx_strand_id
1 'polypeptide(L)'
;MKTRFVKGLLRSCVCVALVLSVASCSHDKVPANVNWECTESNQKDTFDIQSLFKDRYILALEETEKSRIGQIEKLVKVDTLLFVLDNRLAMRVFVFNATTGRFINSIGRTGNGPGEYVDINDFSVDTQRGVVSILSARHTVIEYDYQGNYKGKKDISFSADKMESKDGKYYFTCFDEGRGSLIVTDKDMHVTHEYLENRRGEPVVLFWFPLQKMQDGTIAYFRYMDDTVYTLDKNDSLSIRYKVNFGEKGIDRELVNKDNMLEMEATHRCCIYMCTENELYTWIGFYDDNEEHESVLNRKTGKSFAYPTRNKIDSSLGICRYAIMYSMPGMMATIVNSEDIKEELVRNKDCNRGNNPGVYFLINK
;
A
#
# COMPACT_ATOMS: atom_id res chain seq x y z
N MET A 1 67.07 42.96 -38.00
CA MET A 1 67.15 44.35 -37.47
C MET A 1 65.85 44.70 -36.84
N LYS A 2 65.89 45.06 -35.56
CA LYS A 2 64.87 45.70 -34.71
C LYS A 2 63.61 44.91 -34.28
N THR A 3 63.76 44.34 -33.13
CA THR A 3 62.80 44.10 -32.03
C THR A 3 61.78 45.22 -31.80
N ARG A 4 60.53 44.86 -31.53
CA ARG A 4 59.69 45.61 -30.58
C ARG A 4 58.78 44.68 -29.80
N PHE A 5 58.98 44.67 -28.51
CA PHE A 5 58.10 44.15 -27.45
C PHE A 5 56.80 44.98 -27.39
N VAL A 6 55.70 44.31 -27.24
CA VAL A 6 54.49 44.93 -26.69
C VAL A 6 53.93 44.04 -25.58
N LYS A 7 53.90 44.56 -24.38
CA LYS A 7 53.29 44.04 -23.19
C LYS A 7 51.76 44.03 -23.36
N GLY A 8 51.11 42.91 -23.21
CA GLY A 8 49.67 42.82 -23.12
C GLY A 8 49.26 42.35 -21.70
N LEU A 9 48.40 43.14 -21.06
CA LEU A 9 47.87 42.95 -19.72
C LEU A 9 47.10 41.66 -19.57
N LEU A 10 47.46 40.87 -18.57
CA LEU A 10 46.59 39.81 -18.03
C LEU A 10 45.42 40.44 -17.26
N ARG A 11 44.21 40.31 -17.74
CA ARG A 11 42.98 40.52 -16.96
C ARG A 11 42.55 39.14 -16.41
N SER A 12 42.73 39.00 -15.09
CA SER A 12 42.18 37.90 -14.31
C SER A 12 40.64 38.03 -14.29
N CYS A 13 39.96 37.12 -14.98
CA CYS A 13 38.53 36.85 -14.71
C CYS A 13 38.45 35.86 -13.56
N VAL A 14 38.07 36.37 -12.38
CA VAL A 14 37.65 35.52 -11.26
C VAL A 14 36.22 35.06 -11.54
N CYS A 15 36.10 33.83 -12.03
CA CYS A 15 34.77 33.15 -12.06
C CYS A 15 34.46 32.68 -10.64
N VAL A 16 33.55 33.40 -9.97
CA VAL A 16 32.91 32.93 -8.74
C VAL A 16 31.94 31.83 -9.16
N ALA A 17 32.35 30.58 -8.99
CA ALA A 17 31.43 29.44 -9.10
C ALA A 17 30.53 29.45 -7.85
N LEU A 18 29.28 29.89 -8.04
CA LEU A 18 28.22 29.70 -7.05
C LEU A 18 27.90 28.19 -7.02
N VAL A 19 28.43 27.49 -6.04
CA VAL A 19 28.01 26.12 -5.74
C VAL A 19 26.66 26.21 -5.06
N LEU A 20 25.59 26.07 -5.84
CA LEU A 20 24.26 25.74 -5.33
C LEU A 20 24.35 24.31 -4.76
N SER A 21 24.53 24.22 -3.45
CA SER A 21 24.30 22.99 -2.72
C SER A 21 22.79 22.69 -2.80
N VAL A 22 22.41 21.86 -3.76
CA VAL A 22 21.12 21.17 -3.75
C VAL A 22 21.18 20.28 -2.52
N ALA A 23 20.50 20.68 -1.44
CA ALA A 23 20.23 19.78 -0.33
C ALA A 23 19.30 18.69 -0.89
N SER A 24 19.92 17.61 -1.38
CA SER A 24 19.25 16.34 -1.63
C SER A 24 18.76 15.87 -0.27
N CYS A 25 17.47 15.91 -0.03
CA CYS A 25 16.85 15.16 1.04
C CYS A 25 17.21 13.70 0.77
N SER A 26 18.28 13.23 1.41
CA SER A 26 18.56 11.82 1.50
C SER A 26 17.41 11.21 2.32
N HIS A 27 16.46 10.56 1.66
CA HIS A 27 15.63 9.58 2.35
C HIS A 27 16.61 8.57 2.94
N ASP A 28 16.72 8.56 4.26
CA ASP A 28 17.54 7.59 4.98
C ASP A 28 17.09 6.20 4.54
N LYS A 29 17.89 5.58 3.66
CA LYS A 29 17.64 4.19 3.23
C LYS A 29 17.77 3.34 4.47
N VAL A 30 16.69 2.61 4.81
CA VAL A 30 16.79 1.53 5.79
C VAL A 30 17.93 0.62 5.37
N PRO A 31 18.85 0.29 6.26
CA PRO A 31 19.95 -0.63 5.94
C PRO A 31 19.37 -1.90 5.34
N ALA A 32 19.95 -2.40 4.24
CA ALA A 32 19.49 -3.56 3.49
C ALA A 32 19.45 -4.89 4.27
N ASN A 33 19.77 -4.88 5.58
CA ASN A 33 19.82 -6.03 6.49
C ASN A 33 19.26 -5.69 7.87
N VAL A 34 18.08 -5.08 7.94
CA VAL A 34 17.42 -4.94 9.24
C VAL A 34 16.79 -6.31 9.59
N ASN A 35 17.35 -6.99 10.59
CA ASN A 35 16.71 -8.13 11.23
C ASN A 35 15.44 -7.62 11.92
N TRP A 36 14.30 -7.93 11.34
CA TRP A 36 13.01 -7.61 11.94
C TRP A 36 12.61 -8.75 12.88
N GLU A 37 12.87 -8.56 14.16
CA GLU A 37 12.56 -9.57 15.17
C GLU A 37 11.08 -9.51 15.55
N CYS A 38 10.38 -10.63 15.43
CA CYS A 38 9.01 -10.86 15.89
C CYS A 38 8.96 -12.12 16.77
N THR A 39 9.81 -12.17 17.77
CA THR A 39 9.92 -13.28 18.74
C THR A 39 9.19 -12.96 20.03
N GLU A 40 9.06 -13.92 20.92
CA GLU A 40 8.44 -13.69 22.25
C GLU A 40 9.17 -12.63 23.08
N SER A 41 10.49 -12.49 22.89
CA SER A 41 11.31 -11.55 23.65
C SER A 41 10.99 -10.08 23.41
N ASN A 42 10.34 -9.72 22.28
CA ASN A 42 9.97 -8.36 21.94
C ASN A 42 8.45 -8.10 21.88
N GLN A 43 7.65 -9.02 22.41
CA GLN A 43 6.20 -8.84 22.53
C GLN A 43 5.83 -7.85 23.63
N LYS A 44 4.72 -7.15 23.40
CA LYS A 44 4.05 -6.28 24.38
C LYS A 44 2.63 -6.75 24.59
N ASP A 45 2.16 -6.74 25.82
CA ASP A 45 0.78 -7.10 26.14
C ASP A 45 -0.21 -6.08 25.57
N THR A 46 0.16 -4.79 25.61
CA THR A 46 -0.66 -3.69 25.11
C THR A 46 0.19 -2.65 24.40
N PHE A 47 -0.39 -1.96 23.45
CA PHE A 47 0.28 -0.87 22.74
C PHE A 47 -0.69 0.26 22.41
N ASP A 48 -0.37 1.48 22.85
CA ASP A 48 -1.10 2.69 22.48
C ASP A 48 -0.44 3.33 21.23
N ILE A 49 -1.17 3.27 20.12
CA ILE A 49 -0.69 3.78 18.82
C ILE A 49 -0.46 5.31 18.83
N GLN A 50 -1.15 6.05 19.72
CA GLN A 50 -0.99 7.50 19.81
C GLN A 50 0.44 7.91 20.16
N SER A 51 1.17 7.03 20.86
CA SER A 51 2.58 7.26 21.21
C SER A 51 3.47 7.50 19.99
N LEU A 52 3.06 7.06 18.81
CA LEU A 52 3.82 7.16 17.55
C LEU A 52 3.44 8.37 16.69
N PHE A 53 2.25 8.96 16.92
CA PHE A 53 1.72 10.03 16.09
C PHE A 53 1.60 11.34 16.87
N LYS A 54 1.66 12.48 16.17
CA LYS A 54 1.54 13.80 16.80
C LYS A 54 0.11 14.32 16.86
N ASP A 55 -0.72 13.89 15.91
CA ASP A 55 -2.11 14.33 15.77
C ASP A 55 -2.94 13.28 15.01
N ARG A 56 -4.26 13.41 15.05
CA ARG A 56 -5.21 12.51 14.42
C ARG A 56 -6.55 13.17 14.15
N TYR A 57 -7.27 12.65 13.17
CA TYR A 57 -8.65 13.05 12.91
C TYR A 57 -9.39 12.01 12.08
N ILE A 58 -10.71 12.04 12.13
CA ILE A 58 -11.58 11.28 11.24
C ILE A 58 -12.08 12.19 10.13
N LEU A 59 -11.95 11.75 8.89
CA LEU A 59 -12.63 12.32 7.74
C LEU A 59 -13.92 11.53 7.53
N ALA A 60 -15.06 12.17 7.79
CA ALA A 60 -16.35 11.61 7.47
C ALA A 60 -16.58 11.64 5.96
N LEU A 61 -17.10 10.56 5.37
CA LEU A 61 -17.42 10.46 3.94
C LEU A 61 -18.90 10.71 3.71
N GLU A 62 -19.22 11.66 2.84
CA GLU A 62 -20.59 12.06 2.56
C GLU A 62 -21.43 10.90 2.03
N GLU A 63 -22.59 10.65 2.67
CA GLU A 63 -23.59 9.71 2.18
C GLU A 63 -24.67 10.44 1.37
N THR A 64 -24.84 10.02 0.14
CA THR A 64 -25.92 10.37 -0.76
C THR A 64 -26.50 9.09 -1.36
N GLU A 65 -27.58 9.17 -2.12
CA GLU A 65 -28.08 8.02 -2.87
C GLU A 65 -27.03 7.41 -3.82
N LYS A 66 -26.05 8.21 -4.25
CA LYS A 66 -24.99 7.80 -5.19
C LYS A 66 -23.66 7.42 -4.53
N SER A 67 -23.49 7.69 -3.23
CA SER A 67 -22.23 7.50 -2.50
C SER A 67 -22.40 6.67 -1.23
N ARG A 68 -23.40 5.79 -1.18
CA ARG A 68 -23.54 4.85 -0.08
C ARG A 68 -22.47 3.76 -0.18
N ILE A 69 -21.66 3.64 0.86
CA ILE A 69 -20.56 2.67 1.00
C ILE A 69 -21.01 1.57 1.95
N GLY A 70 -20.88 0.32 1.53
CA GLY A 70 -21.10 -0.84 2.40
C GLY A 70 -19.85 -1.22 3.16
N GLN A 71 -18.73 -1.37 2.43
CA GLN A 71 -17.43 -1.70 3.00
C GLN A 71 -16.32 -1.03 2.19
N ILE A 72 -15.32 -0.48 2.88
CA ILE A 72 -14.13 0.02 2.22
C ILE A 72 -13.11 -1.11 2.12
N GLU A 73 -12.76 -1.49 0.89
CA GLU A 73 -11.75 -2.52 0.64
C GLU A 73 -10.38 -1.91 0.32
N LYS A 74 -10.31 -0.80 -0.37
CA LYS A 74 -9.06 -0.11 -0.72
C LYS A 74 -9.23 1.40 -0.76
N LEU A 75 -8.21 2.11 -0.28
CA LEU A 75 -8.10 3.57 -0.33
C LEU A 75 -6.87 3.98 -1.12
N VAL A 76 -7.04 4.97 -2.00
CA VAL A 76 -5.91 5.66 -2.66
C VAL A 76 -6.14 7.15 -2.59
N LYS A 77 -5.20 7.89 -1.98
CA LYS A 77 -5.25 9.36 -1.95
C LYS A 77 -4.30 9.93 -2.99
N VAL A 78 -4.82 10.81 -3.84
CA VAL A 78 -4.04 11.57 -4.83
C VAL A 78 -4.42 13.05 -4.68
N ASP A 79 -3.48 13.85 -4.24
CA ASP A 79 -3.69 15.27 -3.96
C ASP A 79 -4.92 15.53 -3.09
N THR A 80 -5.96 16.16 -3.65
CA THR A 80 -7.24 16.47 -3.00
C THR A 80 -8.31 15.41 -3.23
N LEU A 81 -8.01 14.33 -3.92
CA LEU A 81 -8.94 13.24 -4.22
C LEU A 81 -8.65 12.03 -3.32
N LEU A 82 -9.72 11.38 -2.89
CA LEU A 82 -9.70 10.12 -2.17
C LEU A 82 -10.55 9.11 -2.94
N PHE A 83 -9.90 8.12 -3.51
CA PHE A 83 -10.54 7.00 -4.20
C PHE A 83 -10.81 5.89 -3.20
N VAL A 84 -12.03 5.40 -3.18
CA VAL A 84 -12.53 4.41 -2.22
C VAL A 84 -13.17 3.26 -2.96
N LEU A 85 -12.61 2.06 -2.83
CA LEU A 85 -13.18 0.84 -3.41
C LEU A 85 -14.15 0.19 -2.43
N ASP A 86 -15.38 -0.04 -2.89
CA ASP A 86 -16.30 -1.04 -2.33
C ASP A 86 -16.55 -2.11 -3.40
N ASN A 87 -15.87 -3.25 -3.28
CA ASN A 87 -15.99 -4.35 -4.24
C ASN A 87 -16.98 -5.43 -3.82
N ARG A 88 -17.67 -5.24 -2.69
CA ARG A 88 -18.61 -6.23 -2.14
C ARG A 88 -20.07 -5.85 -2.31
N LEU A 89 -20.43 -4.63 -1.94
CA LEU A 89 -21.83 -4.18 -1.93
C LEU A 89 -22.12 -3.18 -3.04
N ALA A 90 -21.38 -2.08 -3.11
CA ALA A 90 -21.60 -1.07 -4.13
C ALA A 90 -20.99 -1.44 -5.49
N MET A 91 -20.00 -2.32 -5.51
CA MET A 91 -19.28 -2.76 -6.72
C MET A 91 -18.77 -1.57 -7.54
N ARG A 92 -18.06 -0.62 -6.90
CA ARG A 92 -17.52 0.58 -7.57
C ARG A 92 -16.39 1.26 -6.81
N VAL A 93 -15.69 2.13 -7.51
CA VAL A 93 -14.74 3.07 -6.93
C VAL A 93 -15.43 4.43 -6.78
N PHE A 94 -15.57 4.90 -5.56
CA PHE A 94 -16.07 6.25 -5.26
C PHE A 94 -14.91 7.24 -5.22
N VAL A 95 -15.18 8.49 -5.56
CA VAL A 95 -14.21 9.59 -5.46
C VAL A 95 -14.78 10.66 -4.53
N PHE A 96 -14.03 10.95 -3.47
CA PHE A 96 -14.35 11.98 -2.49
C PHE A 96 -13.27 13.07 -2.49
N ASN A 97 -13.62 14.24 -2.01
CA ASN A 97 -12.65 15.26 -1.67
C ASN A 97 -11.93 14.86 -0.37
N ALA A 98 -10.62 14.70 -0.41
CA ALA A 98 -9.81 14.21 0.72
C ALA A 98 -9.70 15.19 1.91
N THR A 99 -10.22 16.42 1.78
CA THR A 99 -10.25 17.43 2.85
C THR A 99 -11.64 17.58 3.45
N THR A 100 -12.67 17.61 2.61
CA THR A 100 -14.05 17.88 3.03
C THR A 100 -14.91 16.62 3.16
N GLY A 101 -14.45 15.48 2.67
CA GLY A 101 -15.23 14.22 2.62
C GLY A 101 -16.43 14.25 1.65
N ARG A 102 -16.62 15.35 0.91
CA ARG A 102 -17.74 15.47 -0.03
C ARG A 102 -17.56 14.53 -1.21
N PHE A 103 -18.67 13.88 -1.60
CA PHE A 103 -18.70 13.03 -2.78
C PHE A 103 -18.55 13.86 -4.06
N ILE A 104 -17.70 13.39 -4.98
CA ILE A 104 -17.44 14.03 -6.26
C ILE A 104 -18.09 13.23 -7.38
N ASN A 105 -17.66 11.98 -7.57
CA ASN A 105 -18.20 11.07 -8.59
C ASN A 105 -17.88 9.62 -8.24
N SER A 106 -18.21 8.69 -9.14
CA SER A 106 -17.74 7.30 -9.11
C SER A 106 -17.14 6.90 -10.46
N ILE A 107 -16.20 5.96 -10.42
CA ILE A 107 -15.47 5.45 -11.58
C ILE A 107 -16.11 4.15 -12.03
N GLY A 108 -16.52 4.12 -13.29
CA GLY A 108 -17.15 2.95 -13.91
C GLY A 108 -18.52 2.58 -13.31
N ARG A 109 -19.07 1.50 -13.79
CA ARG A 109 -20.32 0.91 -13.29
C ARG A 109 -20.46 -0.55 -13.72
N THR A 110 -21.27 -1.30 -12.98
CA THR A 110 -21.60 -2.69 -13.32
C THR A 110 -22.44 -2.76 -14.59
N GLY A 111 -22.13 -3.68 -15.49
CA GLY A 111 -22.84 -3.92 -16.74
C GLY A 111 -21.99 -4.64 -17.78
N ASN A 112 -22.47 -4.72 -19.02
CA ASN A 112 -21.79 -5.39 -20.13
C ASN A 112 -21.50 -4.45 -21.31
N GLY A 113 -21.74 -3.15 -21.16
CA GLY A 113 -21.48 -2.16 -22.20
C GLY A 113 -20.00 -1.68 -22.20
N PRO A 114 -19.65 -0.84 -23.20
CA PRO A 114 -18.33 -0.20 -23.22
C PRO A 114 -18.09 0.62 -21.93
N GLY A 115 -16.97 0.35 -21.25
CA GLY A 115 -16.65 1.00 -19.99
C GLY A 115 -17.52 0.53 -18.82
N GLU A 116 -18.14 -0.64 -18.91
CA GLU A 116 -18.80 -1.33 -17.81
C GLU A 116 -18.03 -2.61 -17.45
N TYR A 117 -18.23 -3.12 -16.25
CA TYR A 117 -17.60 -4.35 -15.75
C TYR A 117 -18.64 -5.25 -15.06
N VAL A 118 -18.39 -6.55 -15.07
CA VAL A 118 -19.26 -7.55 -14.45
C VAL A 118 -19.02 -7.66 -12.93
N ASP A 119 -17.76 -7.45 -12.53
CA ASP A 119 -17.32 -7.40 -11.13
C ASP A 119 -16.12 -6.45 -11.01
N ILE A 120 -15.65 -6.25 -9.80
CA ILE A 120 -14.44 -5.48 -9.51
C ILE A 120 -13.60 -6.22 -8.45
N ASN A 121 -12.43 -6.69 -8.83
CA ASN A 121 -11.50 -7.35 -7.93
C ASN A 121 -10.62 -6.34 -7.19
N ASP A 122 -10.05 -5.39 -7.93
CA ASP A 122 -9.16 -4.36 -7.39
C ASP A 122 -9.13 -3.13 -8.31
N PHE A 123 -8.50 -2.06 -7.85
CA PHE A 123 -8.21 -0.88 -8.66
C PHE A 123 -6.85 -0.30 -8.35
N SER A 124 -6.31 0.49 -9.26
CA SER A 124 -5.10 1.27 -9.03
C SER A 124 -5.17 2.62 -9.72
N VAL A 125 -4.37 3.57 -9.24
CA VAL A 125 -4.26 4.93 -9.81
C VAL A 125 -2.84 5.17 -10.27
N ASP A 126 -2.67 5.38 -11.57
CA ASP A 126 -1.44 5.87 -12.17
C ASP A 126 -1.48 7.40 -12.22
N THR A 127 -0.79 8.04 -11.29
CA THR A 127 -0.80 9.51 -11.14
C THR A 127 -0.08 10.21 -12.27
N GLN A 128 0.93 9.59 -12.87
CA GLN A 128 1.66 10.16 -14.00
C GLN A 128 0.79 10.22 -15.27
N ARG A 129 -0.03 9.17 -15.48
CA ARG A 129 -0.94 9.09 -16.63
C ARG A 129 -2.31 9.72 -16.36
N GLY A 130 -2.65 10.00 -15.10
CA GLY A 130 -3.99 10.46 -14.71
C GLY A 130 -5.08 9.42 -14.96
N VAL A 131 -4.76 8.13 -14.75
CA VAL A 131 -5.62 6.99 -15.07
C VAL A 131 -5.99 6.22 -13.81
N VAL A 132 -7.28 5.88 -13.69
CA VAL A 132 -7.80 4.88 -12.76
C VAL A 132 -8.03 3.60 -13.54
N SER A 133 -7.40 2.53 -13.12
CA SER A 133 -7.55 1.20 -13.73
C SER A 133 -8.32 0.29 -12.81
N ILE A 134 -9.33 -0.40 -13.32
CA ILE A 134 -10.14 -1.39 -12.62
C ILE A 134 -9.79 -2.78 -13.15
N LEU A 135 -9.45 -3.70 -12.24
CA LEU A 135 -9.31 -5.13 -12.54
C LEU A 135 -10.66 -5.80 -12.39
N SER A 136 -11.17 -6.39 -13.45
CA SER A 136 -12.47 -7.08 -13.53
C SER A 136 -12.30 -8.50 -14.01
N ALA A 137 -13.12 -9.42 -13.50
CA ALA A 137 -13.15 -10.84 -13.88
C ALA A 137 -11.76 -11.51 -13.84
N ARG A 138 -10.81 -10.93 -13.09
CA ARG A 138 -9.42 -11.38 -12.93
C ARG A 138 -8.58 -11.44 -14.23
N HIS A 139 -9.15 -11.05 -15.36
CA HIS A 139 -8.51 -11.12 -16.68
C HIS A 139 -8.60 -9.84 -17.48
N THR A 140 -9.23 -8.82 -16.97
CA THR A 140 -9.52 -7.60 -17.73
C THR A 140 -9.18 -6.36 -16.93
N VAL A 141 -8.43 -5.44 -17.54
CA VAL A 141 -8.15 -4.10 -17.01
C VAL A 141 -8.92 -3.08 -17.81
N ILE A 142 -9.72 -2.27 -17.11
CA ILE A 142 -10.53 -1.20 -17.72
C ILE A 142 -10.01 0.13 -17.19
N GLU A 143 -9.64 1.04 -18.10
CA GLU A 143 -9.05 2.33 -17.78
C GLU A 143 -10.07 3.47 -17.89
N TYR A 144 -10.00 4.40 -16.93
CA TYR A 144 -10.81 5.63 -16.86
C TYR A 144 -9.93 6.82 -16.50
N ASP A 145 -10.40 8.04 -16.78
CA ASP A 145 -9.84 9.23 -16.15
C ASP A 145 -10.46 9.47 -14.75
N TYR A 146 -10.00 10.50 -14.05
CA TYR A 146 -10.48 10.82 -12.69
C TYR A 146 -11.94 11.31 -12.67
N GLN A 147 -12.49 11.69 -13.83
CA GLN A 147 -13.89 12.06 -14.01
C GLN A 147 -14.78 10.84 -14.27
N GLY A 148 -14.20 9.65 -14.44
CA GLY A 148 -14.91 8.41 -14.75
C GLY A 148 -15.18 8.21 -16.24
N ASN A 149 -14.56 8.97 -17.13
CA ASN A 149 -14.66 8.76 -18.57
C ASN A 149 -13.84 7.53 -18.98
N TYR A 150 -14.47 6.62 -19.69
CA TYR A 150 -13.84 5.41 -20.23
C TYR A 150 -12.72 5.73 -21.20
N LYS A 151 -11.55 5.10 -21.03
CA LYS A 151 -10.35 5.26 -21.88
C LYS A 151 -10.02 4.03 -22.70
N GLY A 152 -10.34 2.84 -22.22
CA GLY A 152 -10.04 1.60 -22.91
C GLY A 152 -10.17 0.38 -22.02
N LYS A 153 -10.12 -0.78 -22.69
CA LYS A 153 -10.16 -2.10 -22.05
C LYS A 153 -9.03 -2.95 -22.64
N LYS A 154 -8.37 -3.72 -21.78
CA LYS A 154 -7.27 -4.63 -22.14
C LYS A 154 -7.43 -5.93 -21.38
N ASP A 155 -7.20 -7.04 -22.05
CA ASP A 155 -7.20 -8.35 -21.40
C ASP A 155 -5.77 -8.77 -21.06
N ILE A 156 -5.62 -9.49 -19.93
CA ILE A 156 -4.38 -10.11 -19.49
C ILE A 156 -4.45 -11.63 -19.71
N SER A 157 -3.28 -12.25 -19.93
CA SER A 157 -3.15 -13.67 -20.30
C SER A 157 -3.00 -14.60 -19.09
N PHE A 158 -3.31 -14.10 -17.88
CA PHE A 158 -3.20 -14.83 -16.61
C PHE A 158 -4.30 -14.38 -15.65
N SER A 159 -4.52 -15.16 -14.58
CA SER A 159 -5.50 -14.81 -13.55
C SER A 159 -4.87 -13.91 -12.49
N ALA A 160 -5.41 -12.70 -12.31
CA ALA A 160 -4.94 -11.75 -11.32
C ALA A 160 -6.02 -11.45 -10.27
N ASP A 161 -5.62 -11.17 -9.01
CA ASP A 161 -6.54 -10.76 -7.95
C ASP A 161 -6.32 -9.31 -7.49
N LYS A 162 -5.06 -8.93 -7.34
CA LYS A 162 -4.67 -7.57 -6.93
C LYS A 162 -3.78 -6.93 -7.98
N MET A 163 -3.84 -5.61 -8.02
CA MET A 163 -3.15 -4.83 -9.02
C MET A 163 -2.64 -3.51 -8.45
N GLU A 164 -1.42 -3.13 -8.83
CA GLU A 164 -0.92 -1.77 -8.74
C GLU A 164 -0.47 -1.26 -10.11
N SER A 165 -0.52 0.05 -10.31
CA SER A 165 -0.03 0.68 -11.53
C SER A 165 0.88 1.86 -11.21
N LYS A 166 1.96 2.01 -11.97
CA LYS A 166 2.92 3.08 -11.79
C LYS A 166 3.68 3.34 -13.08
N ASP A 167 3.74 4.60 -13.47
CA ASP A 167 4.56 5.07 -14.60
C ASP A 167 4.29 4.29 -15.91
N GLY A 168 3.03 3.91 -16.15
CA GLY A 168 2.61 3.15 -17.31
C GLY A 168 2.90 1.65 -17.27
N LYS A 169 3.31 1.12 -16.12
CA LYS A 169 3.46 -0.31 -15.86
C LYS A 169 2.37 -0.80 -14.94
N TYR A 170 2.11 -2.10 -14.97
CA TYR A 170 1.19 -2.78 -14.07
C TYR A 170 1.90 -3.93 -13.35
N TYR A 171 1.54 -4.11 -12.10
CA TYR A 171 2.03 -5.13 -11.19
C TYR A 171 0.82 -5.92 -10.70
N PHE A 172 0.85 -7.23 -10.89
CA PHE A 172 -0.27 -8.10 -10.58
C PHE A 172 0.15 -9.22 -9.65
N THR A 173 -0.74 -9.59 -8.72
CA THR A 173 -0.66 -10.90 -8.09
C THR A 173 -1.29 -11.94 -9.00
N CYS A 174 -0.63 -13.08 -9.16
CA CYS A 174 -1.10 -14.17 -10.02
C CYS A 174 -1.10 -15.49 -9.25
N PHE A 175 -2.07 -16.36 -9.55
CA PHE A 175 -2.24 -17.66 -8.89
C PHE A 175 -2.12 -18.84 -9.84
N ASP A 176 -1.90 -18.60 -11.11
CA ASP A 176 -1.79 -19.66 -12.10
C ASP A 176 -0.54 -20.51 -11.81
N GLU A 177 -0.73 -21.82 -11.72
CA GLU A 177 0.36 -22.78 -11.47
C GLU A 177 1.40 -22.70 -12.60
N GLY A 178 2.68 -22.68 -12.25
CA GLY A 178 3.79 -22.54 -13.18
C GLY A 178 4.04 -21.11 -13.69
N ARG A 179 3.27 -20.11 -13.21
CA ARG A 179 3.51 -18.67 -13.47
C ARG A 179 4.15 -18.01 -12.26
N GLY A 180 4.75 -16.84 -12.45
CA GLY A 180 5.18 -16.01 -11.35
C GLY A 180 4.00 -15.56 -10.48
N SER A 181 4.13 -15.60 -9.15
CA SER A 181 3.10 -15.05 -8.25
C SER A 181 3.04 -13.53 -8.27
N LEU A 182 4.09 -12.88 -8.77
CA LEU A 182 4.15 -11.45 -9.07
C LEU A 182 4.50 -11.29 -10.55
N ILE A 183 3.61 -10.67 -11.32
CA ILE A 183 3.77 -10.42 -12.76
C ILE A 183 3.82 -8.92 -13.01
N VAL A 184 4.79 -8.47 -13.82
CA VAL A 184 4.91 -7.10 -14.29
C VAL A 184 4.59 -7.04 -15.77
N THR A 185 3.77 -6.08 -16.16
CA THR A 185 3.44 -5.81 -17.57
C THR A 185 3.75 -4.36 -17.93
N ASP A 186 3.89 -4.11 -19.23
CA ASP A 186 3.84 -2.76 -19.78
C ASP A 186 2.39 -2.23 -19.80
N LYS A 187 2.23 -0.99 -20.31
CA LYS A 187 0.91 -0.33 -20.42
C LYS A 187 -0.06 -1.07 -21.37
N ASP A 188 0.44 -1.92 -22.25
CA ASP A 188 -0.34 -2.67 -23.24
C ASP A 188 -0.58 -4.14 -22.82
N MET A 189 -0.28 -4.46 -21.55
CA MET A 189 -0.45 -5.77 -20.90
C MET A 189 0.51 -6.86 -21.42
N HIS A 190 1.60 -6.49 -22.11
CA HIS A 190 2.65 -7.45 -22.42
C HIS A 190 3.46 -7.75 -21.14
N VAL A 191 3.59 -9.03 -20.80
CA VAL A 191 4.39 -9.46 -19.65
C VAL A 191 5.86 -9.14 -19.90
N THR A 192 6.46 -8.39 -18.96
CA THR A 192 7.88 -8.00 -19.01
C THR A 192 8.71 -8.80 -18.01
N HIS A 193 8.13 -9.12 -16.85
CA HIS A 193 8.79 -9.91 -15.81
C HIS A 193 7.80 -10.79 -15.06
N GLU A 194 8.28 -11.94 -14.58
CA GLU A 194 7.59 -12.84 -13.68
C GLU A 194 8.55 -13.23 -12.56
N TYR A 195 8.05 -13.20 -11.33
CA TYR A 195 8.83 -13.47 -10.13
C TYR A 195 8.13 -14.46 -9.21
N LEU A 196 8.91 -15.26 -8.49
CA LEU A 196 8.43 -16.11 -7.41
C LEU A 196 7.38 -17.12 -7.90
N GLU A 197 7.81 -18.08 -8.70
CA GLU A 197 6.94 -19.08 -9.33
C GLU A 197 5.97 -19.76 -8.34
N ASN A 198 4.72 -19.90 -8.77
CA ASN A 198 3.69 -20.69 -8.10
C ASN A 198 3.92 -22.17 -8.42
N ARG A 199 4.51 -22.91 -7.48
CA ARG A 199 4.78 -24.33 -7.66
C ARG A 199 3.51 -25.15 -7.54
N ARG A 200 3.49 -26.28 -8.18
CA ARG A 200 2.39 -27.24 -8.09
C ARG A 200 2.16 -27.69 -6.65
N GLY A 201 0.90 -27.61 -6.20
CA GLY A 201 0.51 -28.02 -4.86
C GLY A 201 0.73 -26.95 -3.78
N GLU A 202 1.26 -25.79 -4.12
CA GLU A 202 1.29 -24.66 -3.19
C GLU A 202 -0.12 -24.18 -2.86
N PRO A 203 -0.37 -23.76 -1.60
CA PRO A 203 -1.65 -23.16 -1.25
C PRO A 203 -1.80 -21.81 -1.95
N VAL A 204 -2.98 -21.57 -2.51
CA VAL A 204 -3.39 -20.29 -3.07
C VAL A 204 -4.36 -19.66 -2.10
N VAL A 205 -3.99 -18.54 -1.51
CA VAL A 205 -4.83 -17.78 -0.60
C VAL A 205 -4.87 -16.33 -1.05
N LEU A 206 -6.09 -15.79 -1.11
CA LEU A 206 -6.35 -14.40 -1.47
C LEU A 206 -6.13 -13.52 -0.24
N PHE A 207 -5.14 -12.66 -0.28
CA PHE A 207 -4.90 -11.66 0.76
C PHE A 207 -5.54 -10.32 0.42
N TRP A 208 -5.78 -9.53 1.44
CA TRP A 208 -6.36 -8.22 1.25
C TRP A 208 -5.39 -7.26 0.57
N PHE A 209 -4.10 -7.24 0.98
CA PHE A 209 -3.12 -6.24 0.53
C PHE A 209 -1.72 -6.80 0.23
N PRO A 210 -1.58 -7.89 -0.54
CA PRO A 210 -0.27 -8.50 -0.81
C PRO A 210 0.64 -7.63 -1.68
N LEU A 211 0.10 -6.59 -2.30
CA LEU A 211 0.77 -5.71 -3.25
C LEU A 211 0.48 -4.26 -2.88
N GLN A 212 1.52 -3.47 -2.64
CA GLN A 212 1.36 -2.09 -2.19
C GLN A 212 2.40 -1.16 -2.82
N LYS A 213 1.94 0.05 -3.13
CA LYS A 213 2.82 1.16 -3.51
C LYS A 213 3.35 1.83 -2.25
N MET A 214 4.67 1.83 -2.08
CA MET A 214 5.35 2.40 -0.93
C MET A 214 5.62 3.90 -1.11
N GLN A 215 5.90 4.62 -0.02
CA GLN A 215 6.16 6.07 -0.07
C GLN A 215 7.40 6.43 -0.88
N ASP A 216 8.42 5.56 -0.89
CA ASP A 216 9.63 5.73 -1.72
C ASP A 216 9.40 5.46 -3.21
N GLY A 217 8.14 5.18 -3.58
CA GLY A 217 7.73 4.89 -4.94
C GLY A 217 8.09 3.48 -5.43
N THR A 218 8.59 2.60 -4.57
CA THR A 218 8.76 1.18 -4.89
C THR A 218 7.43 0.43 -4.76
N ILE A 219 7.37 -0.79 -5.28
CA ILE A 219 6.23 -1.69 -5.11
C ILE A 219 6.66 -2.77 -4.10
N ALA A 220 5.96 -2.89 -2.99
CA ALA A 220 6.15 -3.99 -2.04
C ALA A 220 5.21 -5.15 -2.36
N TYR A 221 5.70 -6.35 -2.17
CA TYR A 221 4.97 -7.59 -2.38
C TYR A 221 5.32 -8.63 -1.32
N PHE A 222 4.34 -9.38 -0.86
CA PHE A 222 4.53 -10.54 0.03
C PHE A 222 3.57 -11.67 -0.33
N ARG A 223 3.97 -12.90 -0.02
CA ARG A 223 3.21 -14.12 -0.34
C ARG A 223 2.66 -14.77 0.94
N TYR A 224 1.65 -15.58 0.74
CA TYR A 224 1.12 -16.47 1.78
C TYR A 224 2.21 -17.41 2.31
N MET A 225 2.25 -17.58 3.63
CA MET A 225 3.24 -18.41 4.32
C MET A 225 4.70 -18.04 4.01
N ASP A 226 4.99 -16.78 3.71
CA ASP A 226 6.34 -16.27 3.50
C ASP A 226 6.66 -15.26 4.62
N ASP A 227 7.86 -15.32 5.15
CA ASP A 227 8.38 -14.39 6.15
C ASP A 227 9.05 -13.16 5.53
N THR A 228 8.94 -13.03 4.21
CA THR A 228 9.68 -12.06 3.42
C THR A 228 8.75 -11.06 2.75
N VAL A 229 9.04 -9.77 2.94
CA VAL A 229 8.49 -8.68 2.15
C VAL A 229 9.50 -8.36 1.05
N TYR A 230 9.08 -8.52 -0.18
CA TYR A 230 9.86 -8.20 -1.37
C TYR A 230 9.61 -6.76 -1.81
N THR A 231 10.49 -6.22 -2.64
CA THR A 231 10.30 -4.91 -3.27
C THR A 231 10.79 -4.92 -4.71
N LEU A 232 10.07 -4.22 -5.58
CA LEU A 232 10.49 -3.91 -6.94
C LEU A 232 10.98 -2.47 -7.00
N ASP A 233 12.20 -2.28 -7.49
CA ASP A 233 12.77 -0.96 -7.70
C ASP A 233 12.21 -0.30 -8.98
N LYS A 234 12.73 0.88 -9.35
CA LYS A 234 12.33 1.61 -10.56
C LYS A 234 12.63 0.87 -11.88
N ASN A 235 13.52 -0.13 -11.85
CA ASN A 235 13.89 -0.94 -13.00
C ASN A 235 13.16 -2.30 -12.99
N ASP A 236 12.19 -2.48 -12.10
CA ASP A 236 11.47 -3.71 -11.82
C ASP A 236 12.36 -4.86 -11.29
N SER A 237 13.54 -4.55 -10.75
CA SER A 237 14.40 -5.57 -10.14
C SER A 237 13.84 -5.96 -8.78
N LEU A 238 13.58 -7.27 -8.59
CA LEU A 238 13.10 -7.82 -7.33
C LEU A 238 14.24 -7.94 -6.32
N SER A 239 14.00 -7.50 -5.10
CA SER A 239 14.90 -7.66 -3.96
C SER A 239 14.12 -7.85 -2.66
N ILE A 240 14.81 -8.27 -1.59
CA ILE A 240 14.21 -8.38 -0.26
C ILE A 240 14.18 -6.98 0.36
N ARG A 241 12.98 -6.53 0.78
CA ARG A 241 12.79 -5.31 1.57
C ARG A 241 12.96 -5.60 3.06
N TYR A 242 12.25 -6.60 3.56
CA TYR A 242 12.33 -7.07 4.93
C TYR A 242 12.28 -8.60 4.98
N LYS A 243 13.11 -9.19 5.82
CA LYS A 243 12.96 -10.58 6.26
C LYS A 243 12.63 -10.56 7.74
N VAL A 244 11.48 -11.16 8.08
CA VAL A 244 10.96 -11.19 9.45
C VAL A 244 11.43 -12.46 10.12
N ASN A 245 12.09 -12.32 11.26
CA ASN A 245 12.50 -13.46 12.08
C ASN A 245 11.41 -13.77 13.12
N PHE A 246 10.65 -14.82 12.91
CA PHE A 246 9.64 -15.32 13.83
C PHE A 246 10.19 -16.30 14.89
N GLY A 247 11.52 -16.52 14.94
CA GLY A 247 12.17 -17.45 15.86
C GLY A 247 11.77 -18.89 15.59
N GLU A 248 11.62 -19.67 16.67
CA GLU A 248 11.27 -21.10 16.58
C GLU A 248 9.86 -21.34 16.02
N LYS A 249 8.99 -20.36 16.09
CA LYS A 249 7.64 -20.41 15.51
C LYS A 249 7.58 -20.06 14.03
N GLY A 250 8.69 -19.67 13.40
CA GLY A 250 8.74 -19.36 11.98
C GLY A 250 8.46 -20.58 11.10
N ILE A 251 7.94 -20.35 9.91
CA ILE A 251 7.66 -21.40 8.92
C ILE A 251 8.77 -21.42 7.88
N ASP A 252 9.22 -22.63 7.53
CA ASP A 252 9.91 -22.87 6.28
C ASP A 252 8.87 -23.06 5.16
N ARG A 253 8.73 -22.05 4.30
CA ARG A 253 7.77 -22.06 3.19
C ARG A 253 7.95 -23.26 2.27
N GLU A 254 9.15 -23.81 2.13
CA GLU A 254 9.42 -24.99 1.29
C GLU A 254 8.69 -26.26 1.78
N LEU A 255 8.32 -26.29 3.06
CA LEU A 255 7.58 -27.41 3.68
C LEU A 255 6.06 -27.24 3.60
N VAL A 256 5.56 -26.07 3.18
CA VAL A 256 4.12 -25.78 3.14
C VAL A 256 3.50 -26.29 1.85
N ASN A 257 2.37 -27.01 1.99
CA ASN A 257 1.54 -27.47 0.89
C ASN A 257 0.05 -27.42 1.25
N LYS A 258 -0.82 -27.76 0.30
CA LYS A 258 -2.29 -27.70 0.49
C LYS A 258 -2.80 -28.60 1.64
N ASP A 259 -2.09 -29.67 1.95
CA ASP A 259 -2.54 -30.64 2.94
C ASP A 259 -2.19 -30.22 4.37
N ASN A 260 -1.08 -29.49 4.57
CA ASN A 260 -0.60 -29.07 5.90
C ASN A 260 -0.77 -27.60 6.20
N MET A 261 -1.23 -26.76 5.27
CA MET A 261 -1.25 -25.31 5.44
C MET A 261 -2.06 -24.84 6.67
N LEU A 262 -3.23 -25.45 6.93
CA LEU A 262 -4.08 -25.09 8.06
C LEU A 262 -3.46 -25.46 9.41
N GLU A 263 -2.76 -26.58 9.48
CA GLU A 263 -2.02 -26.96 10.68
C GLU A 263 -0.84 -26.03 10.92
N MET A 264 -0.11 -25.68 9.87
CA MET A 264 1.00 -24.74 9.96
C MET A 264 0.54 -23.36 10.40
N GLU A 265 -0.57 -22.85 9.86
CA GLU A 265 -1.15 -21.58 10.26
C GLU A 265 -1.60 -21.57 11.73
N ALA A 266 -2.16 -22.69 12.20
CA ALA A 266 -2.64 -22.85 13.58
C ALA A 266 -1.53 -22.99 14.63
N THR A 267 -0.30 -23.28 14.23
CA THR A 267 0.79 -23.64 15.16
C THR A 267 2.04 -22.78 15.03
N HIS A 268 2.08 -21.89 14.02
CA HIS A 268 3.26 -21.09 13.70
C HIS A 268 2.93 -19.61 13.58
N ARG A 269 3.97 -18.79 13.62
CA ARG A 269 3.91 -17.37 13.19
C ARG A 269 4.11 -17.30 11.70
N CYS A 270 3.12 -16.77 11.01
CA CYS A 270 3.13 -16.82 9.55
C CYS A 270 2.22 -15.78 8.91
N CYS A 271 2.11 -15.86 7.59
CA CYS A 271 1.08 -15.18 6.82
C CYS A 271 1.10 -13.67 7.06
N ILE A 272 2.21 -13.02 6.67
CA ILE A 272 2.21 -11.56 6.61
C ILE A 272 1.04 -11.16 5.71
N TYR A 273 0.03 -10.49 6.28
CA TYR A 273 -1.18 -10.07 5.56
C TYR A 273 -1.21 -8.57 5.28
N MET A 274 -0.30 -7.82 5.88
CA MET A 274 -0.19 -6.37 5.73
C MET A 274 1.27 -5.96 5.90
N CYS A 275 1.73 -5.01 5.07
CA CYS A 275 2.97 -4.28 5.26
C CYS A 275 2.75 -2.84 4.85
N THR A 276 2.86 -1.90 5.78
CA THR A 276 2.74 -0.46 5.51
C THR A 276 3.80 0.32 6.23
N GLU A 277 4.19 1.48 5.72
CA GLU A 277 5.28 2.27 6.29
C GLU A 277 5.07 3.78 6.18
N ASN A 278 5.70 4.50 7.11
CA ASN A 278 5.93 5.92 7.00
C ASN A 278 7.44 6.23 7.10
N GLU A 279 7.79 7.49 7.26
CA GLU A 279 9.19 7.93 7.34
C GLU A 279 9.93 7.32 8.55
N LEU A 280 9.24 7.04 9.66
CA LEU A 280 9.83 6.58 10.92
C LEU A 280 9.59 5.11 11.21
N TYR A 281 8.47 4.56 10.78
CA TYR A 281 8.02 3.24 11.18
C TYR A 281 7.54 2.41 9.99
N THR A 282 7.73 1.10 10.10
CA THR A 282 7.07 0.10 9.25
C THR A 282 6.22 -0.79 10.12
N TRP A 283 5.02 -1.14 9.67
CA TRP A 283 4.11 -2.10 10.29
C TRP A 283 3.96 -3.33 9.41
N ILE A 284 3.92 -4.49 10.05
CA ILE A 284 3.41 -5.71 9.44
C ILE A 284 2.28 -6.26 10.30
N GLY A 285 1.29 -6.87 9.65
CA GLY A 285 0.31 -7.75 10.29
C GLY A 285 0.65 -9.19 9.96
N PHE A 286 0.53 -10.10 10.93
CA PHE A 286 0.79 -11.53 10.77
C PHE A 286 -0.08 -12.34 11.72
N TYR A 287 -0.15 -13.67 11.54
CA TYR A 287 -0.83 -14.58 12.44
C TYR A 287 0.15 -15.26 13.41
N ASP A 288 -0.25 -15.43 14.67
CA ASP A 288 0.41 -16.22 15.70
C ASP A 288 -0.67 -17.11 16.34
N ASP A 289 -0.61 -18.43 16.11
CA ASP A 289 -1.62 -19.39 16.58
C ASP A 289 -3.08 -18.99 16.17
N ASN A 290 -3.28 -18.63 14.91
CA ASN A 290 -4.54 -18.11 14.34
C ASN A 290 -5.04 -16.76 14.92
N GLU A 291 -4.26 -16.08 15.75
CA GLU A 291 -4.57 -14.75 16.23
C GLU A 291 -3.84 -13.69 15.43
N GLU A 292 -4.55 -12.60 15.11
CA GLU A 292 -3.95 -11.46 14.45
C GLU A 292 -2.99 -10.72 15.38
N HIS A 293 -1.77 -10.52 14.91
CA HIS A 293 -0.73 -9.74 15.54
C HIS A 293 -0.23 -8.64 14.61
N GLU A 294 0.28 -7.58 15.20
CA GLU A 294 1.01 -6.55 14.48
C GLU A 294 2.42 -6.41 15.06
N SER A 295 3.38 -6.08 14.21
CA SER A 295 4.72 -5.69 14.63
C SER A 295 5.08 -4.34 14.03
N VAL A 296 5.75 -3.52 14.84
CA VAL A 296 6.23 -2.18 14.47
C VAL A 296 7.75 -2.17 14.51
N LEU A 297 8.35 -1.80 13.39
CA LEU A 297 9.78 -1.57 13.26
C LEU A 297 10.05 -0.05 13.23
N ASN A 298 10.86 0.44 14.15
CA ASN A 298 11.41 1.79 14.05
C ASN A 298 12.54 1.79 13.01
N ARG A 299 12.33 2.43 11.88
CA ARG A 299 13.25 2.43 10.73
C ARG A 299 14.59 3.10 11.03
N LYS A 300 14.61 4.06 11.96
CA LYS A 300 15.82 4.79 12.34
C LYS A 300 16.71 3.98 13.29
N THR A 301 16.10 3.27 14.23
CA THR A 301 16.87 2.55 15.27
C THR A 301 17.03 1.06 15.00
N GLY A 302 16.25 0.49 14.07
CA GLY A 302 16.17 -0.95 13.80
C GLY A 302 15.48 -1.76 14.90
N LYS A 303 14.93 -1.10 15.94
CA LYS A 303 14.21 -1.79 17.01
C LYS A 303 12.78 -2.08 16.61
N SER A 304 12.31 -3.29 16.93
CA SER A 304 10.93 -3.72 16.71
C SER A 304 10.26 -4.19 18.00
N PHE A 305 8.94 -4.25 17.97
CA PHE A 305 8.12 -4.91 18.97
C PHE A 305 6.84 -5.41 18.31
N ALA A 306 6.25 -6.47 18.87
CA ALA A 306 5.00 -7.04 18.40
C ALA A 306 3.94 -7.03 19.51
N TYR A 307 2.67 -7.10 19.12
CA TYR A 307 1.53 -7.15 20.05
C TYR A 307 0.32 -7.82 19.37
N PRO A 308 -0.56 -8.47 20.14
CA PRO A 308 -1.84 -8.93 19.61
C PRO A 308 -2.67 -7.74 19.11
N THR A 309 -3.24 -7.82 17.90
CA THR A 309 -4.03 -6.70 17.32
C THR A 309 -5.22 -6.32 18.21
N ARG A 310 -5.82 -7.29 18.90
CA ARG A 310 -6.91 -7.06 19.86
C ARG A 310 -6.51 -6.18 21.06
N ASN A 311 -5.24 -6.09 21.38
CA ASN A 311 -4.69 -5.34 22.51
C ASN A 311 -4.11 -3.98 22.10
N LYS A 312 -4.27 -3.61 20.82
CA LYS A 312 -3.95 -2.27 20.35
C LYS A 312 -4.96 -1.27 20.91
N ILE A 313 -4.46 -0.25 21.54
CA ILE A 313 -5.25 0.82 22.13
C ILE A 313 -4.98 2.10 21.34
N ASP A 314 -6.05 2.81 21.01
CA ASP A 314 -6.01 4.23 20.75
C ASP A 314 -6.81 4.91 21.85
N SER A 315 -6.15 5.66 22.74
CA SER A 315 -6.78 6.27 23.91
C SER A 315 -7.89 7.27 23.55
N SER A 316 -7.98 7.71 22.28
CA SER A 316 -9.09 8.54 21.78
C SER A 316 -10.28 7.73 21.30
N LEU A 317 -10.05 6.59 20.64
CA LEU A 317 -11.11 5.72 20.11
C LEU A 317 -11.51 4.61 21.08
N GLY A 318 -10.68 4.34 22.11
CA GLY A 318 -10.76 3.14 22.94
C GLY A 318 -9.93 2.00 22.33
N ILE A 319 -10.36 0.75 22.48
CA ILE A 319 -9.66 -0.38 21.85
C ILE A 319 -9.81 -0.30 20.34
N CYS A 320 -8.67 -0.10 19.65
CA CYS A 320 -8.64 -0.02 18.19
C CYS A 320 -8.35 -1.41 17.61
N ARG A 321 -9.35 -2.01 16.96
CA ARG A 321 -9.22 -3.30 16.27
C ARG A 321 -8.80 -3.18 14.82
N TYR A 322 -8.64 -1.95 14.30
CA TYR A 322 -8.34 -1.72 12.89
C TYR A 322 -6.83 -1.73 12.65
N ALA A 323 -6.39 -2.52 11.69
CA ALA A 323 -5.01 -2.46 11.22
C ALA A 323 -4.72 -1.09 10.57
N ILE A 324 -3.49 -0.58 10.72
CA ILE A 324 -3.03 0.61 9.99
C ILE A 324 -2.66 0.18 8.58
N MET A 325 -3.58 0.37 7.63
CA MET A 325 -3.50 -0.29 6.32
C MET A 325 -2.91 0.60 5.22
N TYR A 326 -2.99 1.93 5.37
CA TYR A 326 -2.69 2.84 4.27
C TYR A 326 -1.62 3.83 4.67
N SER A 327 -0.60 3.95 3.80
CA SER A 327 0.46 4.93 3.93
C SER A 327 0.25 6.06 2.93
N MET A 328 0.41 7.30 3.42
CA MET A 328 0.27 8.52 2.63
C MET A 328 1.36 9.50 3.06
N PRO A 329 1.79 10.43 2.20
CA PRO A 329 2.80 11.42 2.60
C PRO A 329 2.43 12.15 3.90
N GLY A 330 3.27 12.05 4.92
CA GLY A 330 3.10 12.69 6.23
C GLY A 330 2.04 12.06 7.14
N MET A 331 1.37 10.97 6.75
CA MET A 331 0.29 10.37 7.52
C MET A 331 0.11 8.88 7.21
N MET A 332 -0.59 8.21 8.11
CA MET A 332 -1.13 6.87 7.90
C MET A 332 -2.64 6.90 8.06
N ALA A 333 -3.34 5.93 7.52
CA ALA A 333 -4.78 5.86 7.63
C ALA A 333 -5.28 4.44 7.92
N THR A 334 -6.42 4.38 8.58
CA THR A 334 -7.23 3.19 8.73
C THR A 334 -8.71 3.54 8.56
N ILE A 335 -9.54 2.51 8.44
CA ILE A 335 -10.98 2.68 8.29
C ILE A 335 -11.64 2.56 9.66
N VAL A 336 -12.63 3.41 9.92
CA VAL A 336 -13.46 3.37 11.13
C VAL A 336 -14.91 3.18 10.70
N ASN A 337 -15.57 2.14 11.22
CA ASN A 337 -16.99 1.91 10.95
C ASN A 337 -17.85 3.06 11.50
N SER A 338 -19.01 3.26 10.93
CA SER A 338 -19.88 4.38 11.28
C SER A 338 -20.26 4.42 12.77
N GLU A 339 -20.44 3.27 13.39
CA GLU A 339 -20.76 3.11 14.82
C GLU A 339 -19.60 3.43 15.78
N ASP A 340 -18.37 3.34 15.29
CA ASP A 340 -17.15 3.59 16.09
C ASP A 340 -16.62 5.03 15.93
N ILE A 341 -17.25 5.84 15.07
CA ILE A 341 -16.83 7.23 14.84
C ILE A 341 -17.08 8.06 16.09
N LYS A 342 -16.03 8.70 16.60
CA LYS A 342 -16.09 9.67 17.69
C LYS A 342 -16.21 11.07 17.12
N GLU A 343 -17.32 11.75 17.40
CA GLU A 343 -17.65 13.07 16.84
C GLU A 343 -16.61 14.14 17.17
N GLU A 344 -15.95 14.05 18.33
CA GLU A 344 -14.87 14.96 18.71
C GLU A 344 -13.64 14.86 17.80
N LEU A 345 -13.43 13.74 17.13
CA LEU A 345 -12.34 13.50 16.18
C LEU A 345 -12.73 13.83 14.74
N VAL A 346 -14.01 14.03 14.44
CA VAL A 346 -14.45 14.37 13.08
C VAL A 346 -14.01 15.78 12.73
N ARG A 347 -13.18 15.91 11.68
CA ARG A 347 -12.66 17.19 11.20
C ARG A 347 -13.71 17.97 10.42
N ASN A 348 -14.47 17.32 9.57
CA ASN A 348 -15.45 17.91 8.65
C ASN A 348 -16.89 17.75 9.17
N LYS A 349 -17.19 18.37 10.30
CA LYS A 349 -18.45 18.23 11.05
C LYS A 349 -19.72 18.55 10.24
N ASP A 350 -19.61 19.37 9.21
CA ASP A 350 -20.71 19.72 8.31
C ASP A 350 -20.99 18.65 7.24
N CYS A 351 -20.24 17.56 7.22
CA CYS A 351 -20.41 16.48 6.26
C CYS A 351 -21.58 15.57 6.69
N ASN A 352 -22.57 15.41 5.81
CA ASN A 352 -23.65 14.45 6.02
C ASN A 352 -23.12 13.03 5.73
N ARG A 353 -22.56 12.38 6.72
CA ARG A 353 -21.97 11.04 6.57
C ARG A 353 -22.98 9.89 6.55
N GLY A 354 -24.19 10.09 7.06
CA GLY A 354 -25.16 9.01 7.22
C GLY A 354 -24.55 7.80 7.94
N ASN A 355 -24.61 6.63 7.31
CA ASN A 355 -24.01 5.38 7.80
C ASN A 355 -22.68 5.04 7.09
N ASN A 356 -22.12 5.94 6.29
CA ASN A 356 -20.85 5.69 5.66
C ASN A 356 -19.72 5.55 6.71
N PRO A 357 -18.76 4.63 6.51
CA PRO A 357 -17.56 4.57 7.33
C PRO A 357 -16.73 5.85 7.18
N GLY A 358 -15.89 6.11 8.16
CA GLY A 358 -14.91 7.21 8.13
C GLY A 358 -13.51 6.72 7.82
N VAL A 359 -12.66 7.65 7.44
CA VAL A 359 -11.21 7.42 7.32
C VAL A 359 -10.50 8.09 8.48
N TYR A 360 -9.85 7.32 9.32
CA TYR A 360 -9.09 7.78 10.47
C TYR A 360 -7.64 8.01 10.06
N PHE A 361 -7.25 9.27 10.05
CA PHE A 361 -5.89 9.70 9.71
C PHE A 361 -5.05 9.89 10.97
N LEU A 362 -3.84 9.36 10.93
CA LEU A 362 -2.81 9.44 11.95
C LEU A 362 -1.64 10.25 11.36
N ILE A 363 -1.36 11.41 11.95
CA ILE A 363 -0.35 12.36 11.43
C ILE A 363 1.01 12.02 12.03
N ASN A 364 2.02 11.81 11.18
CA ASN A 364 3.39 11.48 11.58
C ASN A 364 4.01 12.58 12.45
N LYS A 365 4.88 12.15 13.40
CA LYS A 365 5.69 13.07 14.22
C LYS A 365 6.72 13.84 13.40
#